data_7451cb0b70e6489b884b083fdbd335dd
#
_entry.id   7451cb0b70e6489b884b083fdbd335dd
#
_cell.length_a   1.000
_cell.length_b   1.000
_cell.length_c   1.000
_cell.angle_alpha   90.00
_cell.angle_beta   90.00
_cell.angle_gamma   90.00
#
_symmetry.space_group_name_H-M   'P 1'
#
loop_
_entity.id
_entity.type
_entity.pdbx_description
1 polymer ?
#
loop_
_entity_poly.entity_id
_entity_poly.type
_entity_poly.pdbx_seq_one_letter_code
_entity_poly.pdbx_strand_id
1 'polypeptide(L)'
;MKTSTPAAPPSARATLKDIARAVGVDVSTVSKVLNNGGISVRAQTRQAILDEAGRVNYRPHALARNLRTQRTGALGILLPDLTNPVYAETVRGAMRQAEKAGYVMLIAEVADEQRSTAAYLRLVSERRIDGLIIAVTAESREMIEAIANNPVPHVFVNRRSTIGRSVTVDDHASGRLAARTLIEAGHTRLGFIGSMPELDTSRRRHIGFIETCKAAGLGPAIVANAPVSRRGGYDALHHIMSEPAPPTGIFAFNMLVGIGALAAARVRGIQVPRDLSVVSLDGEDAIFTAPPLTAIVTPLSEMGARAVVELDAMVHGREPQDVVIDIAPQLVMRESVGPPPKIKS
;
A
#
# COMPACT_ATOMS: atom_id res chain seq x y z
N MET A 1 8.71 -57.10 -15.87
CA MET A 1 7.92 -56.20 -16.71
C MET A 1 6.63 -55.83 -15.97
N LYS A 2 6.59 -54.64 -15.39
CA LYS A 2 5.34 -54.09 -14.77
C LYS A 2 4.67 -53.24 -15.81
N THR A 3 3.51 -53.67 -16.28
CA THR A 3 2.64 -52.93 -17.18
C THR A 3 2.04 -51.74 -16.44
N SER A 4 2.45 -50.51 -16.80
CA SER A 4 1.83 -49.30 -16.31
C SER A 4 0.48 -49.12 -17.03
N THR A 5 -0.62 -49.16 -16.26
CA THR A 5 -1.95 -48.77 -16.73
C THR A 5 -1.92 -47.30 -17.08
N PRO A 6 -2.40 -46.88 -18.26
CA PRO A 6 -2.51 -45.45 -18.60
C PRO A 6 -3.51 -44.78 -17.69
N ALA A 7 -3.13 -43.61 -17.14
CA ALA A 7 -4.04 -42.75 -16.35
C ALA A 7 -5.29 -42.38 -17.18
N ALA A 8 -6.44 -42.54 -16.59
CA ALA A 8 -7.70 -42.13 -17.20
C ALA A 8 -7.67 -40.64 -17.57
N PRO A 9 -8.24 -40.23 -18.73
CA PRO A 9 -8.30 -38.82 -19.10
C PRO A 9 -9.08 -38.03 -18.05
N PRO A 10 -8.70 -36.74 -17.80
CA PRO A 10 -9.40 -35.93 -16.79
C PRO A 10 -10.87 -35.85 -17.17
N SER A 11 -11.75 -36.17 -16.21
CA SER A 11 -13.21 -36.14 -16.38
C SER A 11 -13.62 -34.78 -16.95
N ALA A 12 -14.31 -34.79 -18.07
CA ALA A 12 -14.82 -33.56 -18.72
C ALA A 12 -15.63 -32.76 -17.70
N ARG A 13 -15.21 -31.54 -17.43
CA ARG A 13 -15.94 -30.66 -16.49
C ARG A 13 -17.35 -30.44 -17.00
N ALA A 14 -18.34 -30.61 -16.11
CA ALA A 14 -19.74 -30.36 -16.46
C ALA A 14 -19.93 -28.95 -17.02
N THR A 15 -20.77 -28.82 -18.01
CA THR A 15 -21.10 -27.58 -18.71
C THR A 15 -22.50 -27.08 -18.39
N LEU A 16 -22.78 -25.79 -18.70
CA LEU A 16 -24.17 -25.28 -18.60
C LEU A 16 -25.15 -26.09 -19.42
N LYS A 17 -24.72 -26.68 -20.56
CA LYS A 17 -25.56 -27.52 -21.41
C LYS A 17 -25.93 -28.83 -20.71
N ASP A 18 -25.05 -29.39 -19.92
CA ASP A 18 -25.32 -30.64 -19.19
C ASP A 18 -26.36 -30.41 -18.10
N ILE A 19 -26.25 -29.31 -17.33
CA ILE A 19 -27.24 -28.91 -16.34
C ILE A 19 -28.58 -28.63 -17.00
N ALA A 20 -28.59 -27.87 -18.09
CA ALA A 20 -29.82 -27.54 -18.84
C ALA A 20 -30.56 -28.79 -19.32
N ARG A 21 -29.80 -29.78 -19.85
CA ARG A 21 -30.34 -31.06 -20.27
C ARG A 21 -30.90 -31.88 -19.07
N ALA A 22 -30.20 -31.92 -17.95
CA ALA A 22 -30.63 -32.67 -16.79
C ALA A 22 -31.92 -32.10 -16.15
N VAL A 23 -32.04 -30.76 -16.12
CA VAL A 23 -33.20 -30.08 -15.51
C VAL A 23 -34.33 -29.85 -16.51
N GLY A 24 -34.11 -30.03 -17.83
CA GLY A 24 -35.14 -29.82 -18.86
C GLY A 24 -35.47 -28.35 -19.13
N VAL A 25 -34.48 -27.47 -19.05
CA VAL A 25 -34.63 -26.01 -19.28
C VAL A 25 -33.64 -25.50 -20.30
N ASP A 26 -33.85 -24.29 -20.81
CA ASP A 26 -32.91 -23.66 -21.73
C ASP A 26 -31.59 -23.28 -21.02
N VAL A 27 -30.48 -23.35 -21.75
CA VAL A 27 -29.12 -23.00 -21.25
C VAL A 27 -29.08 -21.57 -20.77
N SER A 28 -29.80 -20.64 -21.41
CA SER A 28 -29.89 -19.25 -20.99
C SER A 28 -30.56 -19.08 -19.62
N THR A 29 -31.56 -19.94 -19.32
CA THR A 29 -32.24 -19.98 -18.03
C THR A 29 -31.27 -20.43 -16.93
N VAL A 30 -30.53 -21.53 -17.15
CA VAL A 30 -29.51 -22.01 -16.23
C VAL A 30 -28.44 -20.92 -15.99
N SER A 31 -27.94 -20.30 -17.07
CA SER A 31 -26.95 -19.23 -16.98
C SER A 31 -27.44 -18.05 -16.12
N LYS A 32 -28.68 -17.60 -16.33
CA LYS A 32 -29.26 -16.49 -15.58
C LYS A 32 -29.51 -16.84 -14.10
N VAL A 33 -29.97 -18.07 -13.79
CA VAL A 33 -30.16 -18.52 -12.42
C VAL A 33 -28.83 -18.61 -11.67
N LEU A 34 -27.80 -19.21 -12.26
CA LEU A 34 -26.50 -19.39 -11.61
C LEU A 34 -25.71 -18.08 -11.47
N ASN A 35 -25.99 -17.06 -12.29
CA ASN A 35 -25.34 -15.75 -12.25
C ASN A 35 -26.19 -14.66 -11.57
N ASN A 36 -27.24 -15.00 -10.83
CA ASN A 36 -28.18 -14.05 -10.20
C ASN A 36 -28.73 -13.01 -11.20
N GLY A 37 -28.90 -13.36 -12.46
CA GLY A 37 -29.32 -12.48 -13.54
C GLY A 37 -30.80 -12.23 -13.60
N GLY A 38 -31.45 -11.72 -12.55
CA GLY A 38 -32.80 -11.13 -12.52
C GLY A 38 -33.91 -11.83 -13.30
N ILE A 39 -33.84 -13.14 -13.54
CA ILE A 39 -34.88 -13.89 -14.26
C ILE A 39 -35.96 -14.38 -13.27
N SER A 40 -37.21 -14.14 -13.64
CA SER A 40 -38.34 -14.75 -12.96
C SER A 40 -38.51 -16.20 -13.43
N VAL A 41 -38.12 -17.14 -12.59
CA VAL A 41 -38.37 -18.59 -12.76
C VAL A 41 -39.09 -19.11 -11.54
N ARG A 42 -39.86 -20.19 -11.72
CA ARG A 42 -40.52 -20.87 -10.59
C ARG A 42 -39.49 -21.31 -9.57
N ALA A 43 -39.81 -21.18 -8.28
CA ALA A 43 -38.90 -21.55 -7.17
C ALA A 43 -38.38 -22.99 -7.30
N GLN A 44 -39.24 -23.92 -7.69
CA GLN A 44 -38.89 -25.32 -7.92
C GLN A 44 -37.83 -25.47 -9.06
N THR A 45 -37.98 -24.75 -10.15
CA THR A 45 -37.01 -24.77 -11.27
C THR A 45 -35.68 -24.19 -10.84
N ARG A 46 -35.70 -23.10 -10.07
CA ARG A 46 -34.47 -22.49 -9.50
C ARG A 46 -33.73 -23.48 -8.63
N GLN A 47 -34.47 -24.16 -7.72
CA GLN A 47 -33.85 -25.12 -6.82
C GLN A 47 -33.27 -26.33 -7.56
N ALA A 48 -33.99 -26.87 -8.54
CA ALA A 48 -33.50 -27.99 -9.38
C ALA A 48 -32.19 -27.64 -10.12
N ILE A 49 -32.06 -26.40 -10.62
CA ILE A 49 -30.82 -25.92 -11.28
C ILE A 49 -29.67 -25.85 -10.25
N LEU A 50 -29.92 -25.33 -9.05
CA LEU A 50 -28.88 -25.22 -8.00
C LEU A 50 -28.44 -26.60 -7.51
N ASP A 51 -29.38 -27.52 -7.29
CA ASP A 51 -29.09 -28.87 -6.84
C ASP A 51 -28.27 -29.64 -7.87
N GLU A 52 -28.66 -29.55 -9.14
CA GLU A 52 -27.92 -30.21 -10.22
C GLU A 52 -26.52 -29.61 -10.42
N ALA A 53 -26.38 -28.28 -10.35
CA ALA A 53 -25.09 -27.63 -10.40
C ALA A 53 -24.18 -28.08 -9.25
N GLY A 54 -24.73 -28.22 -8.04
CA GLY A 54 -24.04 -28.79 -6.87
C GLY A 54 -23.63 -30.24 -7.10
N ARG A 55 -24.54 -31.08 -7.60
CA ARG A 55 -24.32 -32.52 -7.87
C ARG A 55 -23.16 -32.77 -8.82
N VAL A 56 -23.08 -31.96 -9.90
CA VAL A 56 -22.01 -32.08 -10.91
C VAL A 56 -20.77 -31.21 -10.59
N ASN A 57 -20.73 -30.61 -9.40
CA ASN A 57 -19.68 -29.66 -8.97
C ASN A 57 -19.39 -28.61 -10.05
N TYR A 58 -20.45 -28.10 -10.69
CA TYR A 58 -20.32 -27.09 -11.70
C TYR A 58 -19.89 -25.77 -11.08
N ARG A 59 -18.78 -25.24 -11.57
CA ARG A 59 -18.33 -23.86 -11.24
C ARG A 59 -18.44 -23.04 -12.51
N PRO A 60 -19.14 -21.88 -12.47
CA PRO A 60 -19.20 -20.99 -13.62
C PRO A 60 -17.79 -20.68 -14.13
N HIS A 61 -17.58 -20.86 -15.42
CA HIS A 61 -16.29 -20.53 -16.03
C HIS A 61 -16.10 -19.01 -15.98
N ALA A 62 -15.16 -18.52 -15.16
CA ALA A 62 -14.85 -17.11 -15.04
C ALA A 62 -14.55 -16.48 -16.42
N LEU A 63 -13.83 -17.19 -17.30
CA LEU A 63 -13.54 -16.75 -18.66
C LEU A 63 -14.79 -16.48 -19.51
N ALA A 64 -15.81 -17.34 -19.45
CA ALA A 64 -17.04 -17.13 -20.22
C ALA A 64 -17.85 -15.94 -19.70
N ARG A 65 -17.83 -15.69 -18.38
CA ARG A 65 -18.41 -14.51 -17.76
C ARG A 65 -17.64 -13.26 -18.16
N ASN A 66 -16.31 -13.32 -18.08
CA ASN A 66 -15.41 -12.21 -18.39
C ASN A 66 -15.53 -11.76 -19.86
N LEU A 67 -15.63 -12.70 -20.80
CA LEU A 67 -15.87 -12.40 -22.21
C LEU A 67 -17.20 -11.67 -22.43
N ARG A 68 -18.25 -12.05 -21.69
CA ARG A 68 -19.58 -11.42 -21.82
C ARG A 68 -19.64 -10.04 -21.16
N THR A 69 -19.00 -9.87 -20.00
CA THR A 69 -19.01 -8.62 -19.23
C THR A 69 -17.91 -7.67 -19.63
N GLN A 70 -16.92 -8.13 -20.41
CA GLN A 70 -15.65 -7.46 -20.71
C GLN A 70 -14.88 -7.05 -19.45
N ARG A 71 -15.09 -7.78 -18.35
CA ARG A 71 -14.43 -7.57 -17.04
C ARG A 71 -13.73 -8.82 -16.58
N THR A 72 -12.57 -8.62 -15.96
CA THR A 72 -11.75 -9.70 -15.44
C THR A 72 -12.15 -10.13 -14.02
N GLY A 73 -12.74 -9.22 -13.25
CA GLY A 73 -12.99 -9.38 -11.83
C GLY A 73 -11.70 -9.31 -11.01
N ALA A 74 -10.65 -8.70 -11.55
CA ALA A 74 -9.38 -8.54 -10.89
C ALA A 74 -8.94 -7.06 -10.87
N LEU A 75 -8.39 -6.61 -9.75
CA LEU A 75 -7.67 -5.35 -9.62
C LEU A 75 -6.19 -5.62 -9.44
N GLY A 76 -5.33 -4.76 -9.98
CA GLY A 76 -3.89 -4.82 -9.79
C GLY A 76 -3.41 -3.84 -8.73
N ILE A 77 -2.26 -4.15 -8.13
CA ILE A 77 -1.47 -3.18 -7.37
C ILE A 77 0.00 -3.30 -7.73
N LEU A 78 0.62 -2.18 -8.11
CA LEU A 78 2.06 -2.05 -8.33
C LEU A 78 2.68 -1.36 -7.11
N LEU A 79 3.71 -1.97 -6.54
CA LEU A 79 4.41 -1.42 -5.38
C LEU A 79 5.92 -1.69 -5.47
N PRO A 80 6.76 -0.85 -4.84
CA PRO A 80 8.21 -0.97 -4.98
C PRO A 80 8.84 -2.04 -4.08
N ASP A 81 8.26 -2.32 -2.92
CA ASP A 81 8.88 -3.20 -1.91
C ASP A 81 7.82 -3.74 -0.92
N LEU A 82 7.54 -5.02 -0.98
CA LEU A 82 6.62 -5.70 -0.05
C LEU A 82 7.17 -5.81 1.38
N THR A 83 8.48 -5.67 1.56
CA THR A 83 9.11 -5.73 2.88
C THR A 83 8.97 -4.41 3.65
N ASN A 84 8.55 -3.33 2.97
CA ASN A 84 8.24 -2.08 3.62
C ASN A 84 6.84 -2.12 4.25
N PRO A 85 6.71 -1.98 5.59
CA PRO A 85 5.43 -2.08 6.29
C PRO A 85 4.32 -1.18 5.76
N VAL A 86 4.65 -0.01 5.23
CA VAL A 86 3.70 0.92 4.59
C VAL A 86 2.89 0.23 3.50
N TYR A 87 3.56 -0.52 2.62
CA TYR A 87 2.88 -1.20 1.51
C TYR A 87 2.12 -2.43 1.97
N ALA A 88 2.65 -3.18 2.94
CA ALA A 88 1.97 -4.35 3.49
C ALA A 88 0.60 -3.97 4.10
N GLU A 89 0.54 -2.90 4.90
CA GLU A 89 -0.70 -2.40 5.48
C GLU A 89 -1.68 -1.88 4.42
N THR A 90 -1.18 -1.12 3.45
CA THR A 90 -1.98 -0.61 2.32
C THR A 90 -2.59 -1.77 1.51
N VAL A 91 -1.78 -2.77 1.17
CA VAL A 91 -2.24 -3.98 0.45
C VAL A 91 -3.29 -4.73 1.26
N ARG A 92 -3.11 -4.89 2.56
CA ARG A 92 -4.07 -5.56 3.45
C ARG A 92 -5.44 -4.88 3.42
N GLY A 93 -5.44 -3.54 3.48
CA GLY A 93 -6.67 -2.75 3.37
C GLY A 93 -7.33 -2.89 2.00
N ALA A 94 -6.53 -2.78 0.94
CA ALA A 94 -7.00 -2.94 -0.44
C ALA A 94 -7.60 -4.32 -0.69
N MET A 95 -6.93 -5.39 -0.26
CA MET A 95 -7.42 -6.77 -0.42
C MET A 95 -8.76 -7.00 0.25
N ARG A 96 -8.91 -6.56 1.52
CA ARG A 96 -10.19 -6.68 2.24
C ARG A 96 -11.34 -5.96 1.54
N GLN A 97 -11.06 -4.79 0.98
CA GLN A 97 -12.08 -4.01 0.28
C GLN A 97 -12.37 -4.58 -1.11
N ALA A 98 -11.36 -5.06 -1.82
CA ALA A 98 -11.50 -5.73 -3.11
C ALA A 98 -12.38 -6.99 -2.99
N GLU A 99 -12.14 -7.82 -1.96
CA GLU A 99 -12.97 -9.00 -1.66
C GLU A 99 -14.45 -8.62 -1.45
N LYS A 100 -14.73 -7.57 -0.66
CA LYS A 100 -16.10 -7.07 -0.45
C LYS A 100 -16.76 -6.59 -1.74
N ALA A 101 -15.98 -6.02 -2.65
CA ALA A 101 -16.44 -5.57 -3.97
C ALA A 101 -16.47 -6.69 -5.03
N GLY A 102 -16.06 -7.92 -4.67
CA GLY A 102 -16.08 -9.09 -5.56
C GLY A 102 -14.88 -9.18 -6.50
N TYR A 103 -13.78 -8.49 -6.21
CA TYR A 103 -12.53 -8.54 -6.98
C TYR A 103 -11.47 -9.44 -6.32
N VAL A 104 -10.59 -9.97 -7.16
CA VAL A 104 -9.33 -10.58 -6.74
C VAL A 104 -8.21 -9.54 -6.94
N MET A 105 -7.23 -9.49 -6.03
CA MET A 105 -6.07 -8.60 -6.16
C MET A 105 -4.89 -9.34 -6.79
N LEU A 106 -4.29 -8.74 -7.82
CA LEU A 106 -3.00 -9.12 -8.39
C LEU A 106 -1.92 -8.15 -7.88
N ILE A 107 -0.91 -8.68 -7.21
CA ILE A 107 0.17 -7.88 -6.64
C ILE A 107 1.40 -8.02 -7.52
N ALA A 108 1.99 -6.91 -7.93
CA ALA A 108 3.26 -6.87 -8.65
C ALA A 108 4.25 -5.97 -7.90
N GLU A 109 5.35 -6.58 -7.45
CA GLU A 109 6.47 -5.87 -6.88
C GLU A 109 7.43 -5.45 -7.99
N VAL A 110 7.85 -4.17 -7.95
CA VAL A 110 8.64 -3.55 -9.02
C VAL A 110 9.76 -2.71 -8.40
N ALA A 111 10.96 -3.28 -8.41
CA ALA A 111 12.11 -2.72 -7.71
C ALA A 111 12.70 -1.44 -8.37
N ASP A 112 12.36 -1.16 -9.63
CA ASP A 112 12.86 -0.02 -10.38
C ASP A 112 11.82 0.51 -11.40
N GLU A 113 12.10 1.68 -11.98
CA GLU A 113 11.19 2.37 -12.90
C GLU A 113 10.93 1.58 -14.19
N GLN A 114 11.96 0.95 -14.76
CA GLN A 114 11.83 0.18 -16.01
C GLN A 114 10.96 -1.05 -15.79
N ARG A 115 11.16 -1.75 -14.67
CA ARG A 115 10.32 -2.89 -14.27
C ARG A 115 8.90 -2.46 -13.95
N SER A 116 8.70 -1.26 -13.37
CA SER A 116 7.38 -0.70 -13.10
C SER A 116 6.58 -0.53 -14.39
N THR A 117 7.18 0.10 -15.42
CA THR A 117 6.54 0.29 -16.72
C THR A 117 6.25 -1.03 -17.42
N ALA A 118 7.20 -1.96 -17.43
CA ALA A 118 7.01 -3.29 -18.03
C ALA A 118 5.91 -4.10 -17.32
N ALA A 119 5.83 -4.04 -15.99
CA ALA A 119 4.78 -4.69 -15.22
C ALA A 119 3.40 -4.08 -15.49
N TYR A 120 3.31 -2.73 -15.55
CA TYR A 120 2.11 -2.02 -15.95
C TYR A 120 1.62 -2.49 -17.31
N LEU A 121 2.47 -2.42 -18.33
CA LEU A 121 2.12 -2.80 -19.70
C LEU A 121 1.65 -4.26 -19.77
N ARG A 122 2.32 -5.19 -19.09
CA ARG A 122 1.92 -6.59 -19.06
C ARG A 122 0.55 -6.81 -18.45
N LEU A 123 0.22 -6.14 -17.34
CA LEU A 123 -1.08 -6.25 -16.69
C LEU A 123 -2.21 -5.68 -17.55
N VAL A 124 -1.94 -4.57 -18.24
CA VAL A 124 -2.93 -3.84 -19.02
C VAL A 124 -3.11 -4.43 -20.41
N SER A 125 -2.02 -4.67 -21.17
CA SER A 125 -2.08 -5.20 -22.53
C SER A 125 -2.68 -6.61 -22.61
N GLU A 126 -2.41 -7.44 -21.60
CA GLU A 126 -2.98 -8.78 -21.49
C GLU A 126 -4.40 -8.77 -20.91
N ARG A 127 -4.98 -7.60 -20.65
CA ARG A 127 -6.32 -7.44 -20.07
C ARG A 127 -6.52 -8.32 -18.83
N ARG A 128 -5.56 -8.34 -17.93
CA ARG A 128 -5.60 -9.17 -16.70
C ARG A 128 -6.35 -8.50 -15.56
N ILE A 129 -6.54 -7.19 -15.64
CA ILE A 129 -7.13 -6.36 -14.57
C ILE A 129 -8.17 -5.41 -15.12
N ASP A 130 -9.15 -5.05 -14.30
CA ASP A 130 -10.17 -4.04 -14.57
C ASP A 130 -9.74 -2.64 -14.12
N GLY A 131 -8.77 -2.57 -13.21
CA GLY A 131 -8.22 -1.34 -12.69
C GLY A 131 -6.92 -1.57 -11.91
N LEU A 132 -6.15 -0.50 -11.68
CA LEU A 132 -4.82 -0.57 -11.10
C LEU A 132 -4.60 0.45 -9.99
N ILE A 133 -4.09 0.00 -8.85
CA ILE A 133 -3.53 0.84 -7.79
C ILE A 133 -2.04 0.98 -8.03
N ILE A 134 -1.51 2.21 -8.00
CA ILE A 134 -0.11 2.51 -8.29
C ILE A 134 0.54 3.13 -7.06
N ALA A 135 1.49 2.42 -6.46
CA ALA A 135 2.23 2.84 -5.27
C ALA A 135 3.74 3.05 -5.54
N VAL A 136 4.13 3.19 -6.80
CA VAL A 136 5.54 3.39 -7.18
C VAL A 136 6.10 4.74 -6.70
N THR A 137 7.41 4.82 -6.52
CA THR A 137 8.07 5.98 -5.91
C THR A 137 8.26 7.16 -6.86
N ALA A 138 8.37 6.92 -8.17
CA ALA A 138 8.58 7.95 -9.19
C ALA A 138 7.64 7.77 -10.38
N GLU A 139 7.35 8.86 -11.08
CA GLU A 139 6.66 8.89 -12.37
C GLU A 139 7.70 9.10 -13.45
N SER A 140 8.25 8.01 -13.98
CA SER A 140 9.13 8.12 -15.14
C SER A 140 8.34 8.55 -16.37
N ARG A 141 9.05 9.15 -17.33
CA ARG A 141 8.45 9.55 -18.62
C ARG A 141 7.81 8.34 -19.31
N GLU A 142 8.49 7.21 -19.28
CA GLU A 142 8.04 5.95 -19.88
C GLU A 142 6.73 5.46 -19.23
N MET A 143 6.59 5.60 -17.92
CA MET A 143 5.36 5.25 -17.20
C MET A 143 4.21 6.17 -17.60
N ILE A 144 4.46 7.48 -17.68
CA ILE A 144 3.47 8.47 -18.12
C ILE A 144 2.96 8.13 -19.52
N GLU A 145 3.88 7.88 -20.47
CA GLU A 145 3.55 7.50 -21.84
C GLU A 145 2.81 6.16 -21.91
N ALA A 146 3.21 5.18 -21.08
CA ALA A 146 2.55 3.88 -21.02
C ALA A 146 1.09 3.98 -20.54
N ILE A 147 0.83 4.81 -19.53
CA ILE A 147 -0.51 5.07 -18.99
C ILE A 147 -1.36 5.81 -20.04
N ALA A 148 -0.80 6.83 -20.71
CA ALA A 148 -1.52 7.60 -21.74
C ALA A 148 -1.92 6.75 -22.94
N ASN A 149 -1.05 5.84 -23.38
CA ASN A 149 -1.28 4.98 -24.54
C ASN A 149 -2.14 3.75 -24.26
N ASN A 150 -2.25 3.34 -23.01
CA ASN A 150 -3.00 2.15 -22.60
C ASN A 150 -3.90 2.48 -21.40
N PRO A 151 -4.94 3.29 -21.56
CA PRO A 151 -5.75 3.76 -20.46
C PRO A 151 -6.52 2.60 -19.79
N VAL A 152 -6.28 2.43 -18.51
CA VAL A 152 -7.06 1.60 -17.61
C VAL A 152 -7.40 2.45 -16.37
N PRO A 153 -8.57 2.28 -15.76
CA PRO A 153 -8.85 2.93 -14.50
C PRO A 153 -7.70 2.77 -13.51
N HIS A 154 -7.15 3.86 -12.98
CA HIS A 154 -6.03 3.79 -12.04
C HIS A 154 -6.10 4.86 -10.98
N VAL A 155 -5.57 4.54 -9.81
CA VAL A 155 -5.49 5.42 -8.63
C VAL A 155 -4.09 5.30 -8.03
N PHE A 156 -3.45 6.42 -7.78
CA PHE A 156 -2.19 6.47 -7.04
C PHE A 156 -2.46 6.41 -5.54
N VAL A 157 -1.58 5.77 -4.79
CA VAL A 157 -1.64 5.71 -3.33
C VAL A 157 -0.34 6.15 -2.70
N ASN A 158 -0.42 6.67 -1.49
CA ASN A 158 0.72 7.11 -0.68
C ASN A 158 1.50 8.32 -1.25
N ARG A 159 1.12 8.81 -2.42
CA ARG A 159 1.75 9.99 -3.07
C ARG A 159 0.72 10.72 -3.92
N ARG A 160 0.93 12.01 -4.13
CA ARG A 160 0.19 12.78 -5.12
C ARG A 160 0.80 12.56 -6.50
N SER A 161 -0.06 12.42 -7.49
CA SER A 161 0.32 12.23 -8.88
C SER A 161 -0.06 13.46 -9.70
N THR A 162 0.69 13.71 -10.78
CA THR A 162 0.37 14.75 -11.77
C THR A 162 -0.47 14.21 -12.93
N ILE A 163 -0.56 12.88 -13.07
CA ILE A 163 -1.19 12.20 -14.20
C ILE A 163 -2.41 11.36 -13.83
N GLY A 164 -2.79 11.34 -12.57
CA GLY A 164 -3.93 10.56 -12.08
C GLY A 164 -4.39 10.99 -10.71
N ARG A 165 -5.48 10.39 -10.26
CA ARG A 165 -6.05 10.68 -8.94
C ARG A 165 -5.30 9.93 -7.85
N SER A 166 -5.29 10.50 -6.65
CA SER A 166 -4.46 10.04 -5.56
C SER A 166 -5.26 9.86 -4.28
N VAL A 167 -4.99 8.78 -3.57
CA VAL A 167 -5.44 8.56 -2.19
C VAL A 167 -4.21 8.67 -1.29
N THR A 168 -4.18 9.66 -0.43
CA THR A 168 -3.04 9.98 0.43
C THR A 168 -3.46 10.18 1.87
N VAL A 169 -2.51 10.10 2.79
CA VAL A 169 -2.67 10.51 4.20
C VAL A 169 -2.08 11.92 4.42
N ASP A 170 -2.39 12.55 5.56
CA ASP A 170 -1.81 13.85 5.89
C ASP A 170 -0.36 13.70 6.41
N ASP A 171 0.58 13.58 5.46
CA ASP A 171 2.01 13.53 5.77
C ASP A 171 2.54 14.84 6.38
N HIS A 172 1.93 15.97 6.02
CA HIS A 172 2.31 17.26 6.59
C HIS A 172 1.97 17.31 8.09
N ALA A 173 0.77 16.83 8.48
CA ALA A 173 0.39 16.69 9.87
C ALA A 173 1.29 15.71 10.62
N SER A 174 1.73 14.63 9.96
CA SER A 174 2.68 13.68 10.53
C SER A 174 4.03 14.34 10.85
N GLY A 175 4.55 15.17 9.94
CA GLY A 175 5.77 15.94 10.18
C GLY A 175 5.62 16.93 11.34
N ARG A 176 4.49 17.64 11.40
CA ARG A 176 4.19 18.55 12.52
C ARG A 176 4.14 17.81 13.85
N LEU A 177 3.50 16.66 13.89
CA LEU A 177 3.36 15.86 15.12
C LEU A 177 4.72 15.36 15.61
N ALA A 178 5.61 14.93 14.70
CA ALA A 178 6.97 14.54 15.04
C ALA A 178 7.78 15.70 15.68
N ALA A 179 7.72 16.87 15.04
CA ALA A 179 8.41 18.05 15.59
C ALA A 179 7.87 18.44 16.97
N ARG A 180 6.54 18.51 17.15
CA ARG A 180 5.92 18.81 18.43
C ARG A 180 6.35 17.82 19.51
N THR A 181 6.35 16.54 19.24
CA THR A 181 6.75 15.49 20.18
C THR A 181 8.16 15.74 20.70
N LEU A 182 9.10 16.07 19.83
CA LEU A 182 10.48 16.34 20.23
C LEU A 182 10.62 17.69 20.97
N ILE A 183 9.91 18.72 20.53
CA ILE A 183 9.91 20.05 21.17
C ILE A 183 9.31 19.96 22.57
N GLU A 184 8.18 19.30 22.76
CA GLU A 184 7.52 19.09 24.05
C GLU A 184 8.37 18.26 25.02
N ALA A 185 9.23 17.36 24.49
CA ALA A 185 10.24 16.67 25.29
C ALA A 185 11.43 17.57 25.68
N GLY A 186 11.51 18.82 25.19
CA GLY A 186 12.52 19.82 25.53
C GLY A 186 13.69 19.93 24.55
N HIS A 187 13.65 19.25 23.43
CA HIS A 187 14.73 19.31 22.44
C HIS A 187 14.69 20.64 21.66
N THR A 188 15.88 21.26 21.50
CA THR A 188 16.06 22.51 20.73
C THR A 188 16.95 22.33 19.51
N ARG A 189 17.77 21.28 19.47
CA ARG A 189 18.54 20.88 18.29
C ARG A 189 17.91 19.64 17.68
N LEU A 190 17.23 19.83 16.56
CA LEU A 190 16.46 18.77 15.91
C LEU A 190 17.09 18.35 14.58
N GLY A 191 16.88 17.11 14.21
CA GLY A 191 17.29 16.56 12.92
C GLY A 191 16.14 15.86 12.22
N PHE A 192 16.23 15.82 10.90
CA PHE A 192 15.34 15.08 10.03
C PHE A 192 16.13 14.15 9.13
N ILE A 193 15.86 12.85 9.21
CA ILE A 193 16.38 11.88 8.26
C ILE A 193 15.26 11.58 7.26
N GLY A 194 15.36 12.19 6.08
CA GLY A 194 14.41 12.08 4.98
C GLY A 194 14.87 11.12 3.89
N SER A 195 14.17 11.20 2.76
CA SER A 195 14.58 10.55 1.52
C SER A 195 14.84 11.60 0.44
N MET A 196 14.99 11.14 -0.81
CA MET A 196 15.18 12.01 -1.96
C MET A 196 14.10 13.10 -1.99
N PRO A 197 14.43 14.35 -2.35
CA PRO A 197 13.47 15.46 -2.36
C PRO A 197 12.27 15.23 -3.30
N GLU A 198 12.44 14.40 -4.31
CA GLU A 198 11.44 14.01 -5.29
C GLU A 198 10.37 13.09 -4.69
N LEU A 199 10.67 12.42 -3.58
CA LEU A 199 9.70 11.58 -2.89
C LEU A 199 8.66 12.44 -2.17
N ASP A 200 7.45 12.52 -2.73
CA ASP A 200 6.36 13.39 -2.26
C ASP A 200 6.07 13.24 -0.76
N THR A 201 6.00 12.02 -0.25
CA THR A 201 5.74 11.76 1.17
C THR A 201 6.85 12.32 2.07
N SER A 202 8.13 12.10 1.70
CA SER A 202 9.28 12.63 2.46
C SER A 202 9.26 14.15 2.47
N ARG A 203 9.02 14.76 1.32
CA ARG A 203 8.94 16.23 1.17
C ARG A 203 7.82 16.82 2.02
N ARG A 204 6.60 16.25 2.00
CA ARG A 204 5.48 16.75 2.80
C ARG A 204 5.73 16.62 4.31
N ARG A 205 6.29 15.50 4.76
CA ARG A 205 6.71 15.29 6.16
C ARG A 205 7.78 16.28 6.58
N HIS A 206 8.78 16.51 5.73
CA HIS A 206 9.83 17.49 5.96
C HIS A 206 9.28 18.91 6.12
N ILE A 207 8.38 19.35 5.22
CA ILE A 207 7.76 20.68 5.30
C ILE A 207 7.05 20.85 6.65
N GLY A 208 6.19 19.91 7.04
CA GLY A 208 5.47 20.00 8.30
C GLY A 208 6.39 20.00 9.53
N PHE A 209 7.48 19.25 9.48
CA PHE A 209 8.49 19.24 10.53
C PHE A 209 9.21 20.59 10.67
N ILE A 210 9.74 21.12 9.56
CA ILE A 210 10.51 22.40 9.53
C ILE A 210 9.63 23.58 9.92
N GLU A 211 8.42 23.67 9.40
CA GLU A 211 7.49 24.76 9.74
C GLU A 211 7.19 24.79 11.24
N THR A 212 7.05 23.62 11.86
CA THR A 212 6.80 23.52 13.30
C THR A 212 8.02 23.91 14.11
N CYS A 213 9.23 23.50 13.70
CA CYS A 213 10.47 23.94 14.33
C CYS A 213 10.62 25.47 14.26
N LYS A 214 10.38 26.05 13.09
CA LYS A 214 10.43 27.51 12.87
C LYS A 214 9.39 28.26 13.72
N ALA A 215 8.17 27.75 13.79
CA ALA A 215 7.11 28.36 14.60
C ALA A 215 7.43 28.33 16.11
N ALA A 216 8.21 27.36 16.57
CA ALA A 216 8.71 27.27 17.94
C ALA A 216 9.97 28.10 18.19
N GLY A 217 10.43 28.89 17.22
CA GLY A 217 11.63 29.75 17.35
C GLY A 217 12.96 28.97 17.38
N LEU A 218 12.96 27.71 16.92
CA LEU A 218 14.19 26.90 16.88
C LEU A 218 15.04 27.28 15.66
N GLY A 219 16.36 27.06 15.79
CA GLY A 219 17.28 27.13 14.65
C GLY A 219 16.95 26.07 13.57
N PRO A 220 17.63 26.16 12.42
CA PRO A 220 17.39 25.21 11.32
C PRO A 220 17.69 23.78 11.77
N ALA A 221 16.78 22.87 11.45
CA ALA A 221 17.02 21.46 11.70
C ALA A 221 18.10 20.91 10.75
N ILE A 222 18.90 19.98 11.26
CA ILE A 222 19.91 19.29 10.46
C ILE A 222 19.19 18.22 9.61
N VAL A 223 19.42 18.26 8.29
CA VAL A 223 18.73 17.35 7.37
C VAL A 223 19.73 16.41 6.71
N ALA A 224 19.44 15.11 6.79
CA ALA A 224 20.14 14.09 6.01
C ALA A 224 19.14 13.37 5.11
N ASN A 225 19.52 13.18 3.84
CA ASN A 225 18.73 12.37 2.90
C ASN A 225 19.32 10.97 2.77
N ALA A 226 18.45 9.96 2.70
CA ALA A 226 18.84 8.56 2.65
C ALA A 226 17.94 7.77 1.70
N PRO A 227 18.44 6.70 1.08
CA PRO A 227 17.58 5.70 0.46
C PRO A 227 16.57 5.15 1.48
N VAL A 228 15.35 4.79 0.98
CA VAL A 228 14.26 4.24 1.80
C VAL A 228 14.61 2.81 2.23
N SER A 229 15.53 2.67 3.15
CA SER A 229 16.03 1.38 3.63
C SER A 229 16.63 1.46 5.03
N ARG A 230 16.76 0.33 5.70
CA ARG A 230 17.48 0.25 6.99
C ARG A 230 18.93 0.70 6.85
N ARG A 231 19.61 0.33 5.77
CA ARG A 231 20.97 0.77 5.48
C ARG A 231 21.06 2.28 5.29
N GLY A 232 20.13 2.86 4.55
CA GLY A 232 20.05 4.32 4.37
C GLY A 232 19.89 5.06 5.69
N GLY A 233 19.01 4.60 6.57
CA GLY A 233 18.85 5.18 7.91
C GLY A 233 20.10 5.05 8.78
N TYR A 234 20.80 3.91 8.68
CA TYR A 234 22.07 3.68 9.36
C TYR A 234 23.16 4.69 8.93
N ASP A 235 23.36 4.82 7.62
CA ASP A 235 24.39 5.71 7.08
C ASP A 235 24.05 7.19 7.34
N ALA A 236 22.76 7.57 7.22
CA ALA A 236 22.31 8.93 7.50
C ALA A 236 22.49 9.34 8.97
N LEU A 237 22.25 8.43 9.92
CA LEU A 237 22.52 8.74 11.32
C LEU A 237 24.02 8.93 11.58
N HIS A 238 24.87 8.09 10.99
CA HIS A 238 26.31 8.28 11.09
C HIS A 238 26.74 9.67 10.61
N HIS A 239 26.18 10.14 9.49
CA HIS A 239 26.47 11.46 8.93
C HIS A 239 25.98 12.58 9.86
N ILE A 240 24.71 12.59 10.23
CA ILE A 240 24.08 13.66 11.03
C ILE A 240 24.70 13.79 12.44
N MET A 241 25.16 12.68 13.02
CA MET A 241 25.83 12.65 14.32
C MET A 241 27.34 13.00 14.24
N SER A 242 27.86 13.25 13.06
CA SER A 242 29.24 13.74 12.85
C SER A 242 29.32 15.26 12.67
N GLU A 243 28.18 15.94 12.67
CA GLU A 243 28.11 17.40 12.64
C GLU A 243 28.74 18.01 13.93
N PRO A 244 29.31 19.22 13.86
CA PRO A 244 29.92 19.89 15.04
C PRO A 244 28.94 20.09 16.20
N ALA A 245 27.67 20.29 15.92
CA ALA A 245 26.57 20.41 16.89
C ALA A 245 25.43 19.47 16.53
N PRO A 246 25.58 18.16 16.77
CA PRO A 246 24.60 17.17 16.34
C PRO A 246 23.23 17.36 17.01
N PRO A 247 22.15 16.90 16.39
CA PRO A 247 20.81 16.97 16.98
C PRO A 247 20.72 16.08 18.23
N THR A 248 19.85 16.47 19.15
CA THR A 248 19.51 15.66 20.33
C THR A 248 18.18 14.93 20.17
N GLY A 249 17.39 15.31 19.16
CA GLY A 249 16.15 14.63 18.77
C GLY A 249 16.04 14.57 17.27
N ILE A 250 15.69 13.42 16.74
CA ILE A 250 15.53 13.21 15.28
C ILE A 250 14.17 12.66 14.93
N PHE A 251 13.68 13.06 13.76
CA PHE A 251 12.57 12.43 13.08
C PHE A 251 13.08 11.62 11.88
N ALA A 252 12.95 10.29 11.96
CA ALA A 252 13.17 9.39 10.84
C ALA A 252 11.86 9.26 10.04
N PHE A 253 11.89 9.64 8.78
CA PHE A 253 10.67 9.84 8.00
C PHE A 253 9.83 8.58 7.78
N ASN A 254 10.36 7.37 8.00
CA ASN A 254 9.64 6.11 8.00
C ASN A 254 10.31 5.06 8.92
N MET A 255 9.63 3.92 9.12
CA MET A 255 10.08 2.84 10.00
C MET A 255 11.42 2.24 9.58
N LEU A 256 11.65 1.99 8.29
CA LEU A 256 12.90 1.37 7.82
C LEU A 256 14.10 2.25 8.17
N VAL A 257 13.98 3.56 7.95
CA VAL A 257 15.00 4.55 8.30
C VAL A 257 15.17 4.64 9.82
N GLY A 258 14.07 4.60 10.58
CA GLY A 258 14.11 4.60 12.04
C GLY A 258 14.85 3.40 12.63
N ILE A 259 14.59 2.20 12.13
CA ILE A 259 15.31 0.97 12.53
C ILE A 259 16.80 1.10 12.21
N GLY A 260 17.13 1.61 11.02
CA GLY A 260 18.53 1.85 10.63
C GLY A 260 19.23 2.85 11.54
N ALA A 261 18.56 3.94 11.90
CA ALA A 261 19.06 4.96 12.82
C ALA A 261 19.33 4.38 14.21
N LEU A 262 18.41 3.57 14.76
CA LEU A 262 18.65 2.87 16.04
C LEU A 262 19.88 1.94 16.00
N ALA A 263 20.04 1.20 14.90
CA ALA A 263 21.19 0.33 14.72
C ALA A 263 22.51 1.12 14.71
N ALA A 264 22.54 2.26 14.01
CA ALA A 264 23.71 3.15 13.99
C ALA A 264 23.99 3.78 15.34
N ALA A 265 22.96 4.25 16.06
CA ALA A 265 23.10 4.78 17.42
C ALA A 265 23.76 3.75 18.35
N ARG A 266 23.29 2.51 18.32
CA ARG A 266 23.87 1.41 19.10
C ARG A 266 25.34 1.18 18.79
N VAL A 267 25.73 1.13 17.51
CA VAL A 267 27.13 0.91 17.10
C VAL A 267 28.03 2.08 17.52
N ARG A 268 27.51 3.31 17.56
CA ARG A 268 28.23 4.49 18.04
C ARG A 268 28.23 4.63 19.55
N GLY A 269 27.59 3.74 20.31
CA GLY A 269 27.45 3.86 21.76
C GLY A 269 26.50 4.97 22.22
N ILE A 270 25.69 5.53 21.30
CA ILE A 270 24.68 6.55 21.61
C ILE A 270 23.46 5.86 22.21
N GLN A 271 23.11 6.22 23.43
CA GLN A 271 21.95 5.64 24.12
C GLN A 271 20.68 6.40 23.77
N VAL A 272 19.70 5.66 23.20
CA VAL A 272 18.36 6.15 22.95
C VAL A 272 17.46 5.71 24.11
N PRO A 273 16.72 6.62 24.79
CA PRO A 273 16.55 8.04 24.49
C PRO A 273 17.56 8.98 25.20
N ARG A 274 18.45 8.49 26.07
CA ARG A 274 19.26 9.31 26.96
C ARG A 274 20.12 10.35 26.23
N ASP A 275 20.81 9.96 25.15
CA ASP A 275 21.72 10.82 24.40
C ASP A 275 21.08 11.37 23.14
N LEU A 276 20.08 10.65 22.60
CA LEU A 276 19.35 10.98 21.37
C LEU A 276 17.92 10.47 21.45
N SER A 277 16.95 11.33 21.24
CA SER A 277 15.56 10.92 21.03
C SER A 277 15.27 10.62 19.56
N VAL A 278 14.49 9.58 19.30
CA VAL A 278 14.13 9.15 17.94
C VAL A 278 12.62 9.00 17.85
N VAL A 279 12.01 9.73 16.92
CA VAL A 279 10.62 9.54 16.48
C VAL A 279 10.65 8.95 15.07
N SER A 280 9.79 7.99 14.80
CA SER A 280 9.62 7.43 13.45
C SER A 280 8.17 7.56 12.99
N LEU A 281 7.92 7.21 11.74
CA LEU A 281 6.58 7.12 11.19
C LEU A 281 6.30 5.68 10.82
N ASP A 282 5.07 5.26 11.11
CA ASP A 282 4.46 3.97 10.84
C ASP A 282 5.10 2.74 11.50
N GLY A 283 4.26 1.80 11.82
CA GLY A 283 4.59 0.41 12.07
C GLY A 283 4.17 -0.11 13.43
N GLU A 284 3.33 -1.14 13.38
CA GLU A 284 3.10 -2.00 14.55
C GLU A 284 4.42 -2.59 15.06
N ASP A 285 5.37 -2.84 14.17
CA ASP A 285 6.70 -3.38 14.48
C ASP A 285 7.59 -2.44 15.33
N ALA A 286 7.21 -1.18 15.49
CA ALA A 286 7.95 -0.21 16.31
C ALA A 286 8.10 -0.66 17.78
N ILE A 287 7.18 -1.46 18.29
CA ILE A 287 7.26 -2.04 19.64
C ILE A 287 8.37 -3.08 19.77
N PHE A 288 8.77 -3.73 18.69
CA PHE A 288 9.78 -4.79 18.67
C PHE A 288 11.19 -4.26 18.42
N THR A 289 11.38 -2.94 18.30
CA THR A 289 12.72 -2.33 18.24
C THR A 289 13.34 -2.23 19.63
N ALA A 290 14.63 -1.97 19.70
CA ALA A 290 15.36 -1.78 20.96
C ALA A 290 16.14 -0.45 20.94
N PRO A 291 15.67 0.58 21.70
CA PRO A 291 14.41 0.63 22.45
C PRO A 291 13.17 0.64 21.54
N PRO A 292 11.97 0.33 22.08
CA PRO A 292 10.72 0.50 21.36
C PRO A 292 10.52 1.92 20.81
N LEU A 293 10.33 2.05 19.49
CA LEU A 293 10.25 3.34 18.82
C LEU A 293 8.92 4.05 19.08
N THR A 294 9.00 5.28 19.56
CA THR A 294 7.90 6.25 19.50
C THR A 294 7.57 6.50 18.03
N ALA A 295 6.34 6.26 17.65
CA ALA A 295 5.92 6.28 16.26
C ALA A 295 4.64 7.09 16.03
N ILE A 296 4.57 7.72 14.87
CA ILE A 296 3.37 8.35 14.36
C ILE A 296 2.71 7.34 13.44
N VAL A 297 1.51 6.92 13.79
CA VAL A 297 0.73 5.93 13.05
C VAL A 297 -0.23 6.63 12.11
N THR A 298 -0.23 6.23 10.85
CA THR A 298 -1.12 6.74 9.80
C THR A 298 -2.12 5.66 9.35
N PRO A 299 -3.29 6.02 8.80
CA PRO A 299 -4.36 5.07 8.47
C PRO A 299 -4.10 4.34 7.13
N LEU A 300 -2.98 3.64 7.00
CA LEU A 300 -2.53 3.00 5.76
C LEU A 300 -3.51 1.95 5.23
N SER A 301 -4.09 1.15 6.12
CA SER A 301 -5.09 0.16 5.73
C SER A 301 -6.36 0.81 5.16
N GLU A 302 -6.78 1.94 5.73
CA GLU A 302 -7.92 2.71 5.22
C GLU A 302 -7.60 3.37 3.89
N MET A 303 -6.38 3.90 3.72
CA MET A 303 -5.89 4.41 2.44
C MET A 303 -6.00 3.35 1.34
N GLY A 304 -5.56 2.12 1.60
CA GLY A 304 -5.69 1.01 0.65
C GLY A 304 -7.14 0.65 0.35
N ALA A 305 -7.99 0.60 1.36
CA ALA A 305 -9.42 0.34 1.17
C ALA A 305 -10.10 1.44 0.36
N ARG A 306 -9.78 2.70 0.63
CA ARG A 306 -10.33 3.84 -0.10
C ARG A 306 -9.87 3.84 -1.57
N ALA A 307 -8.63 3.47 -1.85
CA ALA A 307 -8.15 3.34 -3.22
C ALA A 307 -8.98 2.35 -4.05
N VAL A 308 -9.39 1.24 -3.45
CA VAL A 308 -10.29 0.27 -4.12
C VAL A 308 -11.68 0.88 -4.34
N VAL A 309 -12.23 1.63 -3.39
CA VAL A 309 -13.54 2.29 -3.56
C VAL A 309 -13.51 3.29 -4.73
N GLU A 310 -12.46 4.12 -4.80
CA GLU A 310 -12.29 5.07 -5.90
C GLU A 310 -12.09 4.35 -7.25
N LEU A 311 -11.27 3.29 -7.24
CA LEU A 311 -11.00 2.50 -8.43
C LEU A 311 -12.25 1.78 -8.94
N ASP A 312 -13.04 1.17 -8.05
CA ASP A 312 -14.33 0.54 -8.40
C ASP A 312 -15.31 1.57 -8.98
N ALA A 313 -15.34 2.78 -8.41
CA ALA A 313 -16.14 3.87 -8.96
C ALA A 313 -15.75 4.21 -10.40
N MET A 314 -14.43 4.30 -10.69
CA MET A 314 -13.92 4.55 -12.03
C MET A 314 -14.23 3.40 -13.00
N VAL A 315 -14.05 2.15 -12.57
CA VAL A 315 -14.41 0.96 -13.35
C VAL A 315 -15.89 0.98 -13.72
N HIS A 316 -16.75 1.60 -12.90
CA HIS A 316 -18.18 1.77 -13.17
C HIS A 316 -18.53 3.12 -13.81
N GLY A 317 -17.54 3.87 -14.33
CA GLY A 317 -17.76 5.10 -15.11
C GLY A 317 -18.06 6.34 -14.27
N ARG A 318 -17.73 6.34 -12.97
CA ARG A 318 -17.78 7.54 -12.12
C ARG A 318 -16.44 8.29 -12.15
N GLU A 319 -16.51 9.61 -12.12
CA GLU A 319 -15.33 10.47 -12.06
C GLU A 319 -14.62 10.32 -10.70
N PRO A 320 -13.30 10.08 -10.69
CA PRO A 320 -12.54 9.97 -9.47
C PRO A 320 -12.23 11.34 -8.86
N GLN A 321 -11.98 11.35 -7.56
CA GLN A 321 -11.57 12.55 -6.82
C GLN A 321 -10.25 12.29 -6.10
N ASP A 322 -9.45 13.35 -5.91
CA ASP A 322 -8.31 13.25 -5.00
C ASP A 322 -8.82 13.16 -3.56
N VAL A 323 -8.29 12.22 -2.81
CA VAL A 323 -8.71 11.92 -1.45
C VAL A 323 -7.51 12.01 -0.53
N VAL A 324 -7.61 12.89 0.48
CA VAL A 324 -6.78 12.82 1.68
C VAL A 324 -7.61 12.11 2.74
N ILE A 325 -7.07 11.08 3.37
CA ILE A 325 -7.79 10.38 4.43
C ILE A 325 -7.93 11.32 5.62
N ASP A 326 -9.17 11.63 5.99
CA ASP A 326 -9.52 12.57 7.06
C ASP A 326 -9.40 11.94 8.47
N ILE A 327 -8.42 11.08 8.66
CA ILE A 327 -8.04 10.54 9.96
C ILE A 327 -6.68 11.13 10.32
N ALA A 328 -6.65 11.89 11.40
CA ALA A 328 -5.42 12.49 11.88
C ALA A 328 -4.38 11.41 12.23
N PRO A 329 -3.09 11.64 11.90
CA PRO A 329 -2.02 10.75 12.36
C PRO A 329 -2.00 10.73 13.89
N GLN A 330 -1.75 9.56 14.47
CA GLN A 330 -1.75 9.35 15.91
C GLN A 330 -0.33 9.13 16.43
N LEU A 331 0.00 9.79 17.54
CA LEU A 331 1.26 9.55 18.25
C LEU A 331 1.09 8.35 19.18
N VAL A 332 1.97 7.37 19.06
CA VAL A 332 2.13 6.26 20.00
C VAL A 332 3.48 6.42 20.70
N MET A 333 3.43 7.00 21.89
CA MET A 333 4.62 7.18 22.75
C MET A 333 5.15 5.81 23.20
N ARG A 334 6.47 5.64 23.08
CA ARG A 334 7.21 4.47 23.57
C ARG A 334 8.52 4.93 24.25
N GLU A 335 9.56 4.13 24.20
CA GLU A 335 10.78 4.34 24.99
C GLU A 335 11.87 5.14 24.27
N SER A 336 11.71 5.49 23.01
CA SER A 336 12.75 6.14 22.21
C SER A 336 12.77 7.67 22.30
N VAL A 337 11.88 8.28 23.09
CA VAL A 337 11.84 9.73 23.32
C VAL A 337 11.95 10.01 24.83
N GLY A 338 12.84 10.91 25.18
CA GLY A 338 13.07 11.41 26.53
C GLY A 338 13.57 12.85 26.51
N PRO A 339 13.90 13.45 27.66
CA PRO A 339 14.46 14.80 27.71
C PRO A 339 15.86 14.84 27.04
N PRO A 340 16.26 16.01 26.49
CA PRO A 340 17.57 16.17 25.90
C PRO A 340 18.70 15.91 26.94
N PRO A 341 19.88 15.47 26.48
CA PRO A 341 21.02 15.27 27.36
C PRO A 341 21.39 16.59 28.04
N LYS A 342 21.67 16.53 29.35
CA LYS A 342 22.18 17.70 30.08
C LYS A 342 23.54 18.10 29.50
N ILE A 343 23.65 19.34 29.04
CA ILE A 343 24.95 19.89 28.60
C ILE A 343 25.84 19.88 29.85
N LYS A 344 26.90 19.08 29.83
CA LYS A 344 27.95 19.22 30.84
C LYS A 344 28.58 20.58 30.65
N SER A 345 28.30 21.51 31.54
CA SER A 345 28.92 22.83 31.62
C SER A 345 30.44 22.70 31.84
#